data_c759ab5c0074449de9494f84ddcd30b6
#
_entry.id   c759ab5c0074449de9494f84ddcd30b6
#
_cell.length_a   1.000
_cell.length_b   1.000
_cell.length_c   1.000
_cell.angle_alpha   90.00
_cell.angle_beta   90.00
_cell.angle_gamma   90.00
#
_symmetry.space_group_name_H-M   'P 1'
#
loop_
_entity.id
_entity.type
_entity.pdbx_description
1 polymer ?
#
loop_
_entity_poly.entity_id
_entity_poly.type
_entity_poly.pdbx_seq_one_letter_code
_entity_poly.pdbx_strand_id
1 'polypeptide(L)'
;MFQEPLTRARHVARWVAFAIVVGVISGLLSAAFIESLTWSTNTRVDNSWFIWTLPIAGLIVGASYHYLGRGLERGSNLLIDEIHSHSEWVPFRIAPLVFMTSVISHLAGGSTGREGAALQIAAGATDPISKRLGLNPGDRSLMLITAIAGGFGSIAGVPIAGAVFALEVQRVGRIRYEALVPAFVASFVGHAVVRGLGVNYTIYPQIPDVTWSPTIAWQISLFGLVAGLIALTFVRLTQFIRGLMKKHVAWYPARPLIGGIILLVLITACGWRDYQGFSFPLMLSAMNGATSGHFEVKLLLTAITIGTGFVGGEVIPLLTTGALAGATFGSFVGGNIAVFAIVGAVAVLAGATNTPLACALIGIELFGGGGAMLFAVACVAAYATSGHTGIYHAQKVSAHKSGEVTS
;
A
#
# COMPACT_ATOMS: atom_id res chain seq x y z
N MET A 1 17.68 1.04 42.59
CA MET A 1 17.26 -0.19 41.88
C MET A 1 15.75 -0.25 41.61
N PHE A 2 14.84 0.26 42.45
CA PHE A 2 13.39 0.22 42.26
C PHE A 2 12.80 1.39 41.44
N GLN A 3 13.54 2.46 41.15
CA GLN A 3 13.06 3.61 40.37
C GLN A 3 13.04 3.36 38.83
N GLU A 4 13.92 2.50 38.31
CA GLU A 4 13.95 2.16 36.87
C GLU A 4 12.71 1.43 36.36
N PRO A 5 12.13 0.43 37.03
CA PRO A 5 10.94 -0.26 36.54
C PRO A 5 9.70 0.63 36.53
N LEU A 6 9.54 1.55 37.49
CA LEU A 6 8.41 2.49 37.54
C LEU A 6 8.48 3.55 36.43
N THR A 7 9.67 4.05 36.10
CA THR A 7 9.86 4.98 35.00
C THR A 7 9.63 4.32 33.64
N ARG A 8 10.07 3.08 33.47
CA ARG A 8 9.79 2.28 32.27
C ARG A 8 8.29 1.97 32.12
N ALA A 9 7.62 1.57 33.20
CA ALA A 9 6.18 1.31 33.19
C ALA A 9 5.36 2.57 32.83
N ARG A 10 5.72 3.74 33.37
CA ARG A 10 5.10 5.03 33.01
C ARG A 10 5.31 5.39 31.55
N HIS A 11 6.52 5.16 31.02
CA HIS A 11 6.84 5.40 29.62
C HIS A 11 5.99 4.51 28.69
N VAL A 12 5.93 3.21 28.96
CA VAL A 12 5.12 2.26 28.19
C VAL A 12 3.63 2.63 28.26
N ALA A 13 3.10 2.93 29.48
CA ALA A 13 1.70 3.34 29.65
C ALA A 13 1.36 4.60 28.84
N ARG A 14 2.26 5.60 28.81
CA ARG A 14 2.10 6.82 27.99
C ARG A 14 1.99 6.46 26.51
N TRP A 15 2.87 5.60 26.00
CA TRP A 15 2.88 5.21 24.59
C TRP A 15 1.67 4.34 24.22
N VAL A 16 1.22 3.48 25.11
CA VAL A 16 -0.02 2.72 24.93
C VAL A 16 -1.21 3.66 24.84
N ALA A 17 -1.31 4.67 25.72
CA ALA A 17 -2.38 5.66 25.68
C ALA A 17 -2.38 6.45 24.36
N PHE A 18 -1.22 6.93 23.91
CA PHE A 18 -1.11 7.60 22.62
C PHE A 18 -1.49 6.69 21.44
N ALA A 19 -1.05 5.45 21.47
CA ALA A 19 -1.35 4.46 20.44
C ALA A 19 -2.84 4.11 20.37
N ILE A 20 -3.53 4.05 21.51
CA ILE A 20 -5.00 3.88 21.55
C ILE A 20 -5.69 5.06 20.84
N VAL A 21 -5.31 6.29 21.17
CA VAL A 21 -5.90 7.49 20.54
C VAL A 21 -5.63 7.48 19.02
N VAL A 22 -4.40 7.21 18.60
CA VAL A 22 -4.03 7.09 17.18
C VAL A 22 -4.82 5.98 16.51
N GLY A 23 -4.94 4.82 17.15
CA GLY A 23 -5.69 3.68 16.63
C GLY A 23 -7.17 3.99 16.44
N VAL A 24 -7.81 4.65 17.43
CA VAL A 24 -9.20 5.08 17.32
C VAL A 24 -9.39 6.05 16.14
N ILE A 25 -8.54 7.08 16.03
CA ILE A 25 -8.60 8.06 14.93
C ILE A 25 -8.41 7.35 13.58
N SER A 26 -7.40 6.50 13.47
CA SER A 26 -7.11 5.74 12.26
C SER A 26 -8.26 4.81 11.88
N GLY A 27 -8.86 4.12 12.87
CA GLY A 27 -9.99 3.22 12.66
C GLY A 27 -11.24 3.94 12.15
N LEU A 28 -11.61 5.08 12.78
CA LEU A 28 -12.75 5.88 12.37
C LEU A 28 -12.58 6.41 10.95
N LEU A 29 -11.40 6.95 10.62
CA LEU A 29 -11.11 7.47 9.29
C LEU A 29 -11.04 6.35 8.24
N SER A 30 -10.48 5.19 8.58
CA SER A 30 -10.45 4.02 7.71
C SER A 30 -11.84 3.46 7.44
N ALA A 31 -12.71 3.39 8.45
CA ALA A 31 -14.10 2.96 8.29
C ALA A 31 -14.85 3.87 7.31
N ALA A 32 -14.80 5.18 7.52
CA ALA A 32 -15.39 6.15 6.60
C ALA A 32 -14.82 6.05 5.18
N PHE A 33 -13.52 5.82 5.07
CA PHE A 33 -12.83 5.72 3.78
C PHE A 33 -13.20 4.43 3.03
N ILE A 34 -13.27 3.27 3.72
CA ILE A 34 -13.72 2.00 3.13
C ILE A 34 -15.13 2.14 2.57
N GLU A 35 -16.06 2.68 3.34
CA GLU A 35 -17.46 2.87 2.90
C GLU A 35 -17.55 3.82 1.70
N SER A 36 -16.81 4.93 1.71
CA SER A 36 -16.77 5.87 0.60
C SER A 36 -16.21 5.26 -0.69
N LEU A 37 -15.17 4.42 -0.60
CA LEU A 37 -14.61 3.74 -1.75
C LEU A 37 -15.48 2.59 -2.24
N THR A 38 -16.18 1.90 -1.35
CA THR A 38 -17.19 0.89 -1.68
C THR A 38 -18.35 1.54 -2.43
N TRP A 39 -18.87 2.64 -1.93
CA TRP A 39 -19.88 3.44 -2.62
C TRP A 39 -19.40 3.88 -4.02
N SER A 40 -18.18 4.43 -4.12
CA SER A 40 -17.60 4.86 -5.41
C SER A 40 -17.49 3.70 -6.40
N THR A 41 -17.06 2.53 -5.93
CA THR A 41 -16.90 1.34 -6.76
C THR A 41 -18.26 0.85 -7.26
N ASN A 42 -19.26 0.71 -6.38
CA ASN A 42 -20.59 0.25 -6.74
C ASN A 42 -21.27 1.25 -7.70
N THR A 43 -21.23 2.56 -7.41
CA THR A 43 -21.76 3.59 -8.27
C THR A 43 -21.16 3.54 -9.69
N ARG A 44 -19.84 3.32 -9.80
CA ARG A 44 -19.16 3.19 -11.09
C ARG A 44 -19.54 1.90 -11.82
N VAL A 45 -19.68 0.78 -11.10
CA VAL A 45 -20.08 -0.51 -11.69
C VAL A 45 -21.51 -0.42 -12.22
N ASP A 46 -22.42 0.16 -11.46
CA ASP A 46 -23.83 0.33 -11.85
C ASP A 46 -23.98 1.34 -13.00
N ASN A 47 -23.05 2.27 -13.14
CA ASN A 47 -23.09 3.36 -14.12
C ASN A 47 -21.82 3.40 -14.97
N SER A 48 -21.75 2.56 -15.97
CA SER A 48 -20.57 2.38 -16.84
C SER A 48 -20.08 3.64 -17.56
N TRP A 49 -20.89 4.70 -17.61
CA TRP A 49 -20.53 5.98 -18.21
C TRP A 49 -19.54 6.81 -17.38
N PHE A 50 -19.36 6.51 -16.08
CA PHE A 50 -18.40 7.21 -15.22
C PHE A 50 -16.96 7.19 -15.76
N ILE A 51 -16.61 6.21 -16.58
CA ILE A 51 -15.29 6.17 -17.22
C ILE A 51 -14.98 7.44 -18.03
N TRP A 52 -16.00 8.05 -18.63
CA TRP A 52 -15.85 9.29 -19.41
C TRP A 52 -15.48 10.50 -18.53
N THR A 53 -15.66 10.39 -17.22
CA THR A 53 -15.25 11.43 -16.27
C THR A 53 -13.76 11.38 -15.91
N LEU A 54 -13.01 10.35 -16.32
CA LEU A 54 -11.57 10.23 -16.00
C LEU A 54 -10.74 11.48 -16.28
N PRO A 55 -10.86 12.15 -17.44
CA PRO A 55 -10.10 13.39 -17.69
C PRO A 55 -10.47 14.52 -16.73
N ILE A 56 -11.77 14.71 -16.48
CA ILE A 56 -12.27 15.75 -15.57
C ILE A 56 -11.86 15.45 -14.12
N ALA A 57 -11.98 14.19 -13.69
CA ALA A 57 -11.53 13.76 -12.38
C ALA A 57 -10.02 13.99 -12.19
N GLY A 58 -9.22 13.68 -13.23
CA GLY A 58 -7.79 14.00 -13.24
C GLY A 58 -7.53 15.50 -13.07
N LEU A 59 -8.25 16.34 -13.79
CA LEU A 59 -8.13 17.80 -13.67
C LEU A 59 -8.48 18.27 -12.25
N ILE A 60 -9.57 17.77 -11.67
CA ILE A 60 -9.99 18.12 -10.30
C ILE A 60 -8.93 17.68 -9.29
N VAL A 61 -8.44 16.45 -9.37
CA VAL A 61 -7.37 15.93 -8.50
C VAL A 61 -6.12 16.79 -8.62
N GLY A 62 -5.67 17.06 -9.84
CA GLY A 62 -4.49 17.89 -10.08
C GLY A 62 -4.65 19.33 -9.59
N ALA A 63 -5.82 19.96 -9.81
CA ALA A 63 -6.13 21.30 -9.32
C ALA A 63 -6.17 21.34 -7.78
N SER A 64 -6.77 20.33 -7.15
CA SER A 64 -6.81 20.23 -5.69
C SER A 64 -5.39 20.21 -5.07
N TYR A 65 -4.48 19.42 -5.65
CA TYR A 65 -3.08 19.40 -5.18
C TYR A 65 -2.33 20.69 -5.53
N HIS A 66 -2.55 21.28 -6.69
CA HIS A 66 -1.87 22.51 -7.09
C HIS A 66 -2.23 23.70 -6.19
N TYR A 67 -3.52 23.86 -5.86
CA TYR A 67 -4.00 25.02 -5.11
C TYR A 67 -4.08 24.78 -3.59
N LEU A 68 -4.46 23.58 -3.16
CA LEU A 68 -4.67 23.26 -1.74
C LEU A 68 -3.56 22.37 -1.15
N GLY A 69 -2.86 21.60 -1.98
CA GLY A 69 -1.92 20.56 -1.58
C GLY A 69 -0.46 20.83 -1.93
N ARG A 70 -0.02 22.09 -2.06
CA ARG A 70 1.38 22.40 -2.37
C ARG A 70 2.34 21.74 -1.38
N GLY A 71 3.30 20.95 -1.91
CA GLY A 71 4.27 20.18 -1.12
C GLY A 71 3.75 18.80 -0.64
N LEU A 72 2.47 18.47 -0.86
CA LEU A 72 1.86 17.20 -0.45
C LEU A 72 1.86 16.14 -1.58
N GLU A 73 2.31 16.51 -2.78
CA GLU A 73 2.38 15.63 -3.96
C GLU A 73 3.36 14.45 -3.77
N ARG A 74 4.20 14.51 -2.73
CA ARG A 74 5.13 13.44 -2.34
C ARG A 74 4.40 12.22 -1.74
N GLY A 75 3.12 12.38 -1.37
CA GLY A 75 2.29 11.29 -0.86
C GLY A 75 2.89 10.63 0.40
N SER A 76 2.88 9.29 0.45
CA SER A 76 3.45 8.53 1.57
C SER A 76 4.95 8.76 1.77
N ASN A 77 5.67 9.23 0.74
CA ASN A 77 7.09 9.57 0.86
C ASN A 77 7.32 10.77 1.78
N LEU A 78 6.37 11.71 1.88
CA LEU A 78 6.44 12.80 2.84
C LEU A 78 6.50 12.27 4.28
N LEU A 79 5.68 11.26 4.59
CA LEU A 79 5.63 10.67 5.94
C LEU A 79 6.96 10.00 6.31
N ILE A 80 7.51 9.22 5.37
CA ILE A 80 8.79 8.52 5.58
C ILE A 80 9.94 9.51 5.74
N ASP A 81 9.97 10.57 4.94
CA ASP A 81 10.96 11.62 5.10
C ASP A 81 10.86 12.31 6.46
N GLU A 82 9.64 12.65 6.91
CA GLU A 82 9.43 13.30 8.19
C GLU A 82 9.76 12.43 9.41
N ILE A 83 9.67 11.10 9.29
CA ILE A 83 10.18 10.17 10.31
C ILE A 83 11.71 10.33 10.50
N HIS A 84 12.43 10.76 9.45
CA HIS A 84 13.88 10.84 9.46
C HIS A 84 14.43 12.26 9.56
N SER A 85 13.80 13.23 8.90
CA SER A 85 14.34 14.59 8.76
C SER A 85 13.78 15.56 9.78
N HIS A 86 12.53 15.36 10.22
CA HIS A 86 11.79 16.27 11.11
C HIS A 86 11.76 17.72 10.61
N SER A 87 11.77 17.91 9.28
CA SER A 87 11.92 19.22 8.66
C SER A 87 10.64 20.04 8.73
N GLU A 88 9.50 19.39 8.53
CA GLU A 88 8.18 20.03 8.49
C GLU A 88 7.13 19.19 9.20
N TRP A 89 6.08 19.84 9.74
CA TRP A 89 4.93 19.14 10.30
C TRP A 89 4.02 18.67 9.17
N VAL A 90 3.53 17.42 9.26
CA VAL A 90 2.51 16.91 8.34
C VAL A 90 1.20 17.68 8.60
N PRO A 91 0.73 18.51 7.65
CA PRO A 91 -0.42 19.37 7.91
C PRO A 91 -1.73 18.57 7.89
N PHE A 92 -2.68 18.94 8.75
CA PHE A 92 -4.00 18.29 8.82
C PHE A 92 -4.70 18.22 7.46
N ARG A 93 -4.52 19.25 6.63
CA ARG A 93 -5.14 19.34 5.29
C ARG A 93 -4.85 18.15 4.36
N ILE A 94 -3.77 17.37 4.63
CA ILE A 94 -3.48 16.18 3.84
C ILE A 94 -4.57 15.11 4.00
N ALA A 95 -5.14 14.97 5.20
CA ALA A 95 -6.15 13.95 5.47
C ALA A 95 -7.43 14.14 4.61
N PRO A 96 -8.15 15.27 4.65
CA PRO A 96 -9.31 15.48 3.80
C PRO A 96 -8.95 15.55 2.30
N LEU A 97 -7.78 16.10 1.95
CA LEU A 97 -7.36 16.21 0.56
C LEU A 97 -7.16 14.82 -0.07
N VAL A 98 -6.38 13.94 0.58
CA VAL A 98 -6.14 12.57 0.10
C VAL A 98 -7.43 11.76 0.09
N PHE A 99 -8.25 11.90 1.13
CA PHE A 99 -9.55 11.23 1.21
C PHE A 99 -10.42 11.54 -0.02
N MET A 100 -10.70 12.82 -0.24
CA MET A 100 -11.59 13.26 -1.33
C MET A 100 -11.04 12.96 -2.71
N THR A 101 -9.74 13.21 -2.93
CA THR A 101 -9.12 12.97 -4.23
C THR A 101 -9.00 11.49 -4.56
N SER A 102 -8.82 10.60 -3.56
CA SER A 102 -8.87 9.15 -3.76
C SER A 102 -10.28 8.66 -4.11
N VAL A 103 -11.32 9.19 -3.45
CA VAL A 103 -12.72 8.88 -3.76
C VAL A 103 -13.05 9.28 -5.20
N ILE A 104 -12.64 10.50 -5.63
CA ILE A 104 -12.83 10.98 -7.01
C ILE A 104 -12.09 10.10 -8.01
N SER A 105 -10.84 9.73 -7.73
CA SER A 105 -10.04 8.85 -8.60
C SER A 105 -10.71 7.48 -8.79
N HIS A 106 -11.25 6.90 -7.70
CA HIS A 106 -11.95 5.62 -7.73
C HIS A 106 -13.28 5.67 -8.49
N LEU A 107 -14.07 6.72 -8.23
CA LEU A 107 -15.36 6.92 -8.88
C LEU A 107 -15.22 7.03 -10.40
N ALA A 108 -14.19 7.73 -10.86
CA ALA A 108 -13.90 7.87 -12.28
C ALA A 108 -13.29 6.59 -12.92
N GLY A 109 -12.79 5.64 -12.13
CA GLY A 109 -12.22 4.39 -12.63
C GLY A 109 -10.69 4.36 -12.71
N GLY A 110 -10.00 5.27 -12.03
CA GLY A 110 -8.54 5.23 -11.91
C GLY A 110 -8.06 3.93 -11.24
N SER A 111 -7.01 3.33 -11.77
CA SER A 111 -6.44 2.08 -11.25
C SER A 111 -5.57 2.38 -10.02
N THR A 112 -6.21 2.50 -8.85
CA THR A 112 -5.56 2.81 -7.56
C THR A 112 -6.07 1.90 -6.44
N GLY A 113 -5.31 1.84 -5.35
CA GLY A 113 -5.64 1.19 -4.08
C GLY A 113 -6.06 2.20 -3.01
N ARG A 114 -6.12 1.74 -1.76
CA ARG A 114 -6.58 2.55 -0.61
C ARG A 114 -5.54 2.66 0.51
N GLU A 115 -4.63 1.69 0.65
CA GLU A 115 -3.74 1.57 1.80
C GLU A 115 -2.77 2.75 1.90
N GLY A 116 -2.08 3.12 0.81
CA GLY A 116 -1.18 4.28 0.79
C GLY A 116 -1.88 5.61 1.11
N ALA A 117 -3.15 5.75 0.72
CA ALA A 117 -3.97 6.89 1.09
C ALA A 117 -4.31 6.87 2.59
N ALA A 118 -4.67 5.71 3.15
CA ALA A 118 -5.00 5.58 4.57
C ALA A 118 -3.83 5.96 5.49
N LEU A 119 -2.58 5.63 5.10
CA LEU A 119 -1.38 6.06 5.83
C LEU A 119 -1.30 7.58 5.92
N GLN A 120 -1.54 8.27 4.81
CA GLN A 120 -1.49 9.73 4.72
C GLN A 120 -2.63 10.38 5.52
N ILE A 121 -3.82 9.80 5.45
CA ILE A 121 -5.00 10.25 6.19
C ILE A 121 -4.75 10.12 7.70
N ALA A 122 -4.26 8.97 8.17
CA ALA A 122 -3.95 8.72 9.57
C ALA A 122 -2.85 9.66 10.10
N ALA A 123 -1.74 9.79 9.37
CA ALA A 123 -0.64 10.67 9.77
C ALA A 123 -1.04 12.15 9.75
N GLY A 124 -1.80 12.59 8.73
CA GLY A 124 -2.30 13.96 8.65
C GLY A 124 -3.27 14.32 9.78
N ALA A 125 -4.03 13.35 10.29
CA ALA A 125 -4.92 13.56 11.43
C ALA A 125 -4.18 13.55 12.77
N THR A 126 -3.04 12.86 12.89
CA THR A 126 -2.35 12.62 14.17
C THR A 126 -1.11 13.48 14.39
N ASP A 127 -0.35 13.86 13.35
CA ASP A 127 0.86 14.67 13.53
C ASP A 127 0.58 16.09 14.10
N PRO A 128 -0.54 16.77 13.79
CA PRO A 128 -0.93 18.00 14.48
C PRO A 128 -1.15 17.82 15.99
N ILE A 129 -1.52 16.62 16.44
CA ILE A 129 -1.62 16.30 17.87
C ILE A 129 -0.22 16.27 18.48
N SER A 130 0.75 15.63 17.79
CA SER A 130 2.17 15.63 18.19
C SER A 130 2.72 17.04 18.36
N LYS A 131 2.36 17.94 17.43
CA LYS A 131 2.74 19.35 17.49
C LYS A 131 2.15 20.07 18.72
N ARG A 132 0.85 19.87 18.97
CA ARG A 132 0.16 20.48 20.14
C ARG A 132 0.71 19.98 21.48
N LEU A 133 1.13 18.72 21.53
CA LEU A 133 1.74 18.11 22.72
C LEU A 133 3.22 18.48 22.89
N GLY A 134 3.83 19.22 21.94
CA GLY A 134 5.23 19.62 21.99
C GLY A 134 6.19 18.43 22.00
N LEU A 135 5.87 17.35 21.27
CA LEU A 135 6.71 16.16 21.24
C LEU A 135 8.08 16.49 20.65
N ASN A 136 9.12 15.93 21.23
CA ASN A 136 10.47 16.01 20.70
C ASN A 136 10.59 15.21 19.36
N PRO A 137 11.64 15.42 18.56
CA PRO A 137 11.79 14.76 17.26
C PRO A 137 11.72 13.23 17.33
N GLY A 138 12.31 12.61 18.35
CA GLY A 138 12.26 11.13 18.53
C GLY A 138 10.86 10.63 18.81
N ASP A 139 10.14 11.26 19.74
CA ASP A 139 8.75 10.93 20.09
C ASP A 139 7.82 11.17 18.89
N ARG A 140 8.03 12.23 18.10
CA ARG A 140 7.27 12.48 16.88
C ARG A 140 7.48 11.38 15.83
N SER A 141 8.72 10.90 15.64
CA SER A 141 8.97 9.75 14.77
C SER A 141 8.18 8.52 15.20
N LEU A 142 8.16 8.22 16.49
CA LEU A 142 7.37 7.09 17.02
C LEU A 142 5.88 7.29 16.76
N MET A 143 5.37 8.52 16.89
CA MET A 143 3.97 8.86 16.63
C MET A 143 3.59 8.67 15.16
N LEU A 144 4.46 9.08 14.22
CA LEU A 144 4.26 8.89 12.78
C LEU A 144 4.27 7.41 12.40
N ILE A 145 5.20 6.61 12.97
CA ILE A 145 5.22 5.15 12.77
C ILE A 145 3.94 4.52 13.32
N THR A 146 3.50 4.96 14.49
CA THR A 146 2.24 4.51 15.11
C THR A 146 1.02 4.84 14.23
N ALA A 147 1.00 6.02 13.59
CA ALA A 147 -0.05 6.42 12.65
C ALA A 147 -0.03 5.57 11.37
N ILE A 148 1.15 5.27 10.82
CA ILE A 148 1.29 4.35 9.68
C ILE A 148 0.74 2.97 10.03
N ALA A 149 1.10 2.44 11.21
CA ALA A 149 0.61 1.14 11.69
C ALA A 149 -0.91 1.12 11.85
N GLY A 150 -1.47 2.13 12.53
CA GLY A 150 -2.91 2.28 12.71
C GLY A 150 -3.65 2.43 11.38
N GLY A 151 -3.15 3.27 10.47
CA GLY A 151 -3.72 3.46 9.15
C GLY A 151 -3.71 2.19 8.29
N PHE A 152 -2.56 1.50 8.23
CA PHE A 152 -2.46 0.28 7.42
C PHE A 152 -3.29 -0.88 7.99
N GLY A 153 -3.15 -1.18 9.28
CA GLY A 153 -3.84 -2.30 9.90
C GLY A 153 -5.36 -2.15 9.90
N SER A 154 -5.86 -0.91 10.07
CA SER A 154 -7.29 -0.62 10.04
C SER A 154 -7.88 -0.64 8.63
N ILE A 155 -7.17 -0.15 7.61
CA ILE A 155 -7.71 -0.12 6.24
C ILE A 155 -7.66 -1.48 5.55
N ALA A 156 -6.61 -2.26 5.79
CA ALA A 156 -6.39 -3.55 5.14
C ALA A 156 -6.98 -4.73 5.91
N GLY A 157 -7.30 -4.56 7.20
CA GLY A 157 -7.80 -5.61 8.06
C GLY A 157 -6.74 -6.62 8.52
N VAL A 158 -5.47 -6.20 8.53
CA VAL A 158 -4.29 -7.02 8.86
C VAL A 158 -3.48 -6.39 9.99
N PRO A 159 -3.95 -6.48 11.25
CA PRO A 159 -3.36 -5.73 12.35
C PRO A 159 -1.92 -6.12 12.68
N ILE A 160 -1.53 -7.38 12.58
CA ILE A 160 -0.14 -7.80 12.81
C ILE A 160 0.76 -7.28 11.70
N ALA A 161 0.38 -7.54 10.45
CA ALA A 161 1.15 -7.12 9.29
C ALA A 161 1.22 -5.59 9.18
N GLY A 162 0.15 -4.87 9.54
CA GLY A 162 0.13 -3.41 9.56
C GLY A 162 1.13 -2.80 10.54
N ALA A 163 1.24 -3.39 11.73
CA ALA A 163 2.25 -3.00 12.69
C ALA A 163 3.67 -3.26 12.17
N VAL A 164 3.95 -4.46 11.66
CA VAL A 164 5.27 -4.82 11.12
C VAL A 164 5.61 -3.99 9.88
N PHE A 165 4.63 -3.71 9.01
CA PHE A 165 4.81 -2.83 7.85
C PHE A 165 5.32 -1.44 8.26
N ALA A 166 4.72 -0.83 9.26
CA ALA A 166 5.15 0.49 9.75
C ALA A 166 6.58 0.49 10.30
N LEU A 167 7.02 -0.64 10.90
CA LEU A 167 8.37 -0.79 11.42
C LEU A 167 9.41 -1.05 10.32
N GLU A 168 9.01 -1.70 9.23
CA GLU A 168 9.88 -2.13 8.14
C GLU A 168 9.97 -1.09 7.01
N VAL A 169 8.85 -0.43 6.66
CA VAL A 169 8.73 0.41 5.46
C VAL A 169 9.62 1.66 5.46
N GLN A 170 10.01 2.16 6.62
CA GLN A 170 10.77 3.41 6.73
C GLN A 170 12.24 3.27 6.33
N ARG A 171 12.82 2.07 6.48
CA ARG A 171 14.25 1.84 6.26
C ARG A 171 14.56 0.43 5.79
N VAL A 172 15.17 0.31 4.63
CA VAL A 172 15.60 -1.00 4.10
C VAL A 172 16.75 -1.55 4.93
N GLY A 173 16.59 -2.78 5.41
CA GLY A 173 17.61 -3.50 6.19
C GLY A 173 17.64 -3.16 7.68
N ARG A 174 16.66 -2.44 8.22
CA ARG A 174 16.59 -2.15 9.68
C ARG A 174 15.15 -1.95 10.15
N ILE A 175 14.82 -2.56 11.28
CA ILE A 175 13.52 -2.44 11.97
C ILE A 175 13.68 -1.58 13.23
N ARG A 176 12.74 -0.69 13.48
CA ARG A 176 12.73 0.17 14.68
C ARG A 176 11.89 -0.44 15.80
N TYR A 177 12.53 -1.25 16.62
CA TYR A 177 11.88 -1.95 17.74
C TYR A 177 11.31 -1.03 18.83
N GLU A 178 11.79 0.22 18.96
CA GLU A 178 11.26 1.21 19.90
C GLU A 178 9.77 1.53 19.61
N ALA A 179 9.35 1.41 18.38
CA ALA A 179 7.97 1.64 17.95
C ALA A 179 7.09 0.38 18.03
N LEU A 180 7.63 -0.78 18.44
CA LEU A 180 6.91 -2.06 18.40
C LEU A 180 5.58 -2.00 19.15
N VAL A 181 5.63 -1.64 20.44
CA VAL A 181 4.42 -1.61 21.28
C VAL A 181 3.38 -0.62 20.75
N PRO A 182 3.72 0.67 20.49
CA PRO A 182 2.71 1.60 19.99
C PRO A 182 2.19 1.24 18.60
N ALA A 183 3.01 0.67 17.70
CA ALA A 183 2.57 0.23 16.38
C ALA A 183 1.53 -0.90 16.47
N PHE A 184 1.80 -1.93 17.29
CA PHE A 184 0.85 -3.03 17.51
C PHE A 184 -0.45 -2.53 18.13
N VAL A 185 -0.38 -1.74 19.21
CA VAL A 185 -1.58 -1.22 19.88
C VAL A 185 -2.43 -0.41 18.92
N ALA A 186 -1.86 0.54 18.16
CA ALA A 186 -2.61 1.37 17.24
C ALA A 186 -3.23 0.55 16.09
N SER A 187 -2.50 -0.42 15.56
CA SER A 187 -2.98 -1.29 14.49
C SER A 187 -4.16 -2.17 14.94
N PHE A 188 -4.06 -2.81 16.11
CA PHE A 188 -5.13 -3.63 16.68
C PHE A 188 -6.35 -2.79 17.08
N VAL A 189 -6.16 -1.65 17.75
CA VAL A 189 -7.25 -0.75 18.13
C VAL A 189 -7.96 -0.22 16.89
N GLY A 190 -7.20 0.22 15.87
CA GLY A 190 -7.80 0.70 14.62
C GLY A 190 -8.61 -0.37 13.90
N HIS A 191 -8.09 -1.59 13.81
CA HIS A 191 -8.83 -2.75 13.28
C HIS A 191 -10.09 -3.04 14.09
N ALA A 192 -10.00 -3.04 15.42
CA ALA A 192 -11.15 -3.28 16.30
C ALA A 192 -12.25 -2.21 16.15
N VAL A 193 -11.86 -0.94 15.96
CA VAL A 193 -12.81 0.16 15.69
C VAL A 193 -13.55 -0.06 14.37
N VAL A 194 -12.85 -0.38 13.28
CA VAL A 194 -13.48 -0.66 11.97
C VAL A 194 -14.48 -1.82 12.09
N ARG A 195 -14.08 -2.91 12.74
CA ARG A 195 -14.95 -4.07 12.99
C ARG A 195 -16.14 -3.71 13.88
N GLY A 196 -15.90 -2.95 14.94
CA GLY A 196 -16.94 -2.50 15.87
C GLY A 196 -18.01 -1.59 15.23
N LEU A 197 -17.64 -0.87 14.16
CA LEU A 197 -18.56 -0.06 13.36
C LEU A 197 -19.32 -0.89 12.30
N GLY A 198 -19.10 -2.21 12.23
CA GLY A 198 -19.80 -3.08 11.29
C GLY A 198 -19.29 -2.99 9.84
N VAL A 199 -18.15 -2.32 9.62
CA VAL A 199 -17.56 -2.23 8.28
C VAL A 199 -16.91 -3.56 7.90
N ASN A 200 -17.28 -4.07 6.72
CA ASN A 200 -16.80 -5.35 6.23
C ASN A 200 -15.53 -5.18 5.38
N TYR A 201 -14.53 -6.02 5.66
CA TYR A 201 -13.38 -6.18 4.78
C TYR A 201 -13.69 -7.12 3.61
N THR A 202 -12.92 -6.98 2.54
CA THR A 202 -12.94 -7.96 1.43
C THR A 202 -12.56 -9.34 1.97
N ILE A 203 -13.39 -10.33 1.68
CA ILE A 203 -13.11 -11.73 2.02
C ILE A 203 -12.25 -12.31 0.91
N TYR A 204 -11.09 -12.82 1.28
CA TYR A 204 -10.15 -13.48 0.37
C TYR A 204 -10.25 -15.01 0.50
N PRO A 205 -10.01 -15.77 -0.59
CA PRO A 205 -9.93 -17.22 -0.50
C PRO A 205 -8.73 -17.64 0.35
N GLN A 206 -8.90 -18.72 1.10
CA GLN A 206 -7.79 -19.30 1.85
C GLN A 206 -6.85 -20.04 0.90
N ILE A 207 -5.55 -20.02 1.20
CA ILE A 207 -4.58 -20.75 0.38
C ILE A 207 -4.88 -22.27 0.47
N PRO A 208 -4.93 -22.99 -0.65
CA PRO A 208 -5.08 -24.43 -0.62
C PRO A 208 -3.94 -25.11 0.14
N ASP A 209 -4.24 -26.24 0.76
CA ASP A 209 -3.22 -27.05 1.42
C ASP A 209 -2.17 -27.52 0.42
N VAL A 210 -0.91 -27.22 0.73
CA VAL A 210 0.24 -27.59 -0.10
C VAL A 210 1.26 -28.34 0.74
N THR A 211 1.52 -29.56 0.35
CA THR A 211 2.62 -30.32 0.95
C THR A 211 3.95 -29.78 0.47
N TRP A 212 4.80 -29.34 1.41
CA TRP A 212 6.14 -28.87 1.11
C TRP A 212 6.96 -29.97 0.43
N SER A 213 7.53 -29.68 -0.72
CA SER A 213 8.38 -30.59 -1.49
C SER A 213 9.51 -29.78 -2.16
N PRO A 214 10.62 -30.43 -2.55
CA PRO A 214 11.69 -29.76 -3.30
C PRO A 214 11.17 -29.10 -4.59
N THR A 215 10.16 -29.71 -5.24
CA THR A 215 9.54 -29.17 -6.46
C THR A 215 8.84 -27.86 -6.18
N ILE A 216 7.98 -27.79 -5.17
CA ILE A 216 7.29 -26.53 -4.85
C ILE A 216 8.27 -25.47 -4.33
N ALA A 217 9.29 -25.87 -3.59
CA ALA A 217 10.30 -24.96 -3.06
C ALA A 217 11.04 -24.19 -4.17
N TRP A 218 11.56 -24.91 -5.19
CA TRP A 218 12.25 -24.24 -6.30
C TRP A 218 11.30 -23.44 -7.18
N GLN A 219 10.08 -23.92 -7.45
CA GLN A 219 9.07 -23.21 -8.24
C GLN A 219 8.68 -21.89 -7.58
N ILE A 220 8.41 -21.90 -6.28
CA ILE A 220 8.08 -20.67 -5.50
C ILE A 220 9.27 -19.73 -5.44
N SER A 221 10.50 -20.24 -5.27
CA SER A 221 11.70 -19.41 -5.29
C SER A 221 11.91 -18.74 -6.64
N LEU A 222 11.79 -19.51 -7.74
CA LEU A 222 11.91 -18.97 -9.10
C LEU A 222 10.81 -17.92 -9.37
N PHE A 223 9.57 -18.23 -9.01
CA PHE A 223 8.48 -17.28 -9.15
C PHE A 223 8.74 -16.01 -8.31
N GLY A 224 9.25 -16.13 -7.09
CA GLY A 224 9.62 -15.00 -6.25
C GLY A 224 10.63 -14.07 -6.94
N LEU A 225 11.66 -14.63 -7.58
CA LEU A 225 12.62 -13.84 -8.38
C LEU A 225 11.93 -13.09 -9.53
N VAL A 226 11.02 -13.75 -10.24
CA VAL A 226 10.20 -13.13 -11.30
C VAL A 226 9.29 -12.02 -10.74
N ALA A 227 8.64 -12.27 -9.60
CA ALA A 227 7.80 -11.30 -8.92
C ALA A 227 8.57 -10.01 -8.54
N GLY A 228 9.83 -10.16 -8.10
CA GLY A 228 10.71 -9.02 -7.84
C GLY A 228 11.04 -8.22 -9.10
N LEU A 229 11.22 -8.86 -10.26
CA LEU A 229 11.41 -8.18 -11.54
C LEU A 229 10.14 -7.45 -12.00
N ILE A 230 8.97 -8.05 -11.80
CA ILE A 230 7.68 -7.39 -12.05
C ILE A 230 7.53 -6.14 -11.18
N ALA A 231 7.85 -6.25 -9.89
CA ALA A 231 7.84 -5.13 -8.96
C ALA A 231 8.81 -4.01 -9.40
N LEU A 232 10.03 -4.36 -9.78
CA LEU A 232 11.02 -3.42 -10.31
C LEU A 232 10.53 -2.71 -11.58
N THR A 233 9.89 -3.46 -12.48
CA THR A 233 9.30 -2.91 -13.70
C THR A 233 8.21 -1.89 -13.38
N PHE A 234 7.30 -2.22 -12.44
CA PHE A 234 6.27 -1.29 -11.98
C PHE A 234 6.86 0.00 -11.42
N VAL A 235 7.83 -0.12 -10.51
CA VAL A 235 8.48 1.04 -9.88
C VAL A 235 9.14 1.93 -10.92
N ARG A 236 9.94 1.35 -11.82
CA ARG A 236 10.65 2.10 -12.87
C ARG A 236 9.70 2.74 -13.87
N LEU A 237 8.66 2.03 -14.30
CA LEU A 237 7.66 2.55 -15.22
C LEU A 237 6.90 3.73 -14.62
N THR A 238 6.45 3.61 -13.36
CA THR A 238 5.76 4.69 -12.65
C THR A 238 6.66 5.92 -12.50
N GLN A 239 7.93 5.73 -12.15
CA GLN A 239 8.90 6.83 -12.02
C GLN A 239 9.21 7.47 -13.38
N PHE A 240 9.33 6.67 -14.44
CA PHE A 240 9.54 7.15 -15.81
C PHE A 240 8.37 8.02 -16.26
N ILE A 241 7.12 7.56 -16.10
CA ILE A 241 5.92 8.32 -16.45
C ILE A 241 5.87 9.62 -15.64
N ARG A 242 6.13 9.57 -14.33
CA ARG A 242 6.18 10.75 -13.47
C ARG A 242 7.25 11.75 -13.92
N GLY A 243 8.43 11.27 -14.26
CA GLY A 243 9.52 12.07 -14.80
C GLY A 243 9.15 12.73 -16.14
N LEU A 244 8.53 11.97 -17.03
CA LEU A 244 8.06 12.45 -18.34
C LEU A 244 7.00 13.57 -18.18
N MET A 245 6.01 13.34 -17.30
CA MET A 245 4.98 14.35 -17.00
C MET A 245 5.62 15.61 -16.39
N LYS A 246 6.56 15.46 -15.44
CA LYS A 246 7.24 16.60 -14.82
C LYS A 246 8.07 17.40 -15.84
N LYS A 247 8.71 16.73 -16.79
CA LYS A 247 9.55 17.36 -17.81
C LYS A 247 8.75 18.12 -18.86
N HIS A 248 7.63 17.56 -19.35
CA HIS A 248 6.91 18.09 -20.50
C HIS A 248 5.63 18.85 -20.14
N VAL A 249 5.09 18.67 -18.94
CA VAL A 249 3.84 19.31 -18.50
C VAL A 249 4.11 20.18 -17.28
N ALA A 250 4.34 21.48 -17.52
CA ALA A 250 4.67 22.44 -16.47
C ALA A 250 3.49 22.68 -15.51
N TRP A 251 2.28 22.82 -16.03
CA TRP A 251 1.08 23.02 -15.24
C TRP A 251 0.62 21.72 -14.60
N TYR A 252 0.76 21.62 -13.28
CA TYR A 252 0.51 20.38 -12.54
C TYR A 252 -0.87 19.77 -12.80
N PRO A 253 -1.99 20.53 -12.81
CA PRO A 253 -3.32 19.96 -13.08
C PRO A 253 -3.49 19.28 -14.44
N ALA A 254 -2.70 19.66 -15.43
CA ALA A 254 -2.75 19.03 -16.74
C ALA A 254 -2.16 17.61 -16.74
N ARG A 255 -1.31 17.26 -15.78
CA ARG A 255 -0.68 15.92 -15.72
C ARG A 255 -1.71 14.82 -15.54
N PRO A 256 -2.53 14.82 -14.45
CA PRO A 256 -3.56 13.79 -14.30
C PRO A 256 -4.73 13.96 -15.28
N LEU A 257 -4.99 15.15 -15.83
CA LEU A 257 -5.92 15.33 -16.97
C LEU A 257 -5.46 14.50 -18.18
N ILE A 258 -4.20 14.63 -18.59
CA ILE A 258 -3.61 13.87 -19.71
C ILE A 258 -3.62 12.37 -19.35
N GLY A 259 -3.26 12.01 -18.12
CA GLY A 259 -3.37 10.64 -17.63
C GLY A 259 -4.76 10.06 -17.77
N GLY A 260 -5.79 10.85 -17.40
CA GLY A 260 -7.20 10.47 -17.53
C GLY A 260 -7.63 10.26 -19.00
N ILE A 261 -7.15 11.09 -19.92
CA ILE A 261 -7.39 10.91 -21.36
C ILE A 261 -6.73 9.61 -21.84
N ILE A 262 -5.47 9.37 -21.51
CA ILE A 262 -4.75 8.15 -21.91
C ILE A 262 -5.45 6.90 -21.36
N LEU A 263 -5.82 6.91 -20.09
CA LEU A 263 -6.55 5.81 -19.45
C LEU A 263 -7.89 5.56 -20.13
N LEU A 264 -8.67 6.62 -20.37
CA LEU A 264 -9.95 6.52 -21.05
C LEU A 264 -9.80 5.86 -22.42
N VAL A 265 -8.85 6.32 -23.24
CA VAL A 265 -8.61 5.76 -24.58
C VAL A 265 -8.19 4.29 -24.49
N LEU A 266 -7.20 3.95 -23.65
CA LEU A 266 -6.73 2.57 -23.50
C LEU A 266 -7.83 1.62 -23.01
N ILE A 267 -8.56 2.03 -21.98
CA ILE A 267 -9.60 1.18 -21.37
C ILE A 267 -10.76 0.97 -22.36
N THR A 268 -11.16 2.00 -23.12
CA THR A 268 -12.28 1.89 -24.05
C THR A 268 -11.89 1.19 -25.35
N ALA A 269 -10.72 1.50 -25.92
CA ALA A 269 -10.26 0.91 -27.18
C ALA A 269 -9.89 -0.57 -27.04
N CYS A 270 -9.29 -0.96 -25.89
CA CYS A 270 -8.87 -2.34 -25.65
C CYS A 270 -9.89 -3.17 -24.86
N GLY A 271 -10.97 -2.59 -24.40
CA GLY A 271 -11.99 -3.30 -23.60
C GLY A 271 -11.54 -3.63 -22.17
N TRP A 272 -10.58 -2.90 -21.60
CA TRP A 272 -9.94 -3.20 -20.30
C TRP A 272 -10.72 -2.68 -19.08
N ARG A 273 -12.06 -2.74 -19.13
CA ARG A 273 -12.91 -2.21 -18.04
C ARG A 273 -12.71 -2.92 -16.70
N ASP A 274 -12.41 -4.22 -16.71
CA ASP A 274 -12.22 -5.03 -15.50
C ASP A 274 -10.95 -4.66 -14.71
N TYR A 275 -10.02 -3.94 -15.36
CA TYR A 275 -8.78 -3.49 -14.75
C TYR A 275 -8.88 -2.13 -14.03
N GLN A 276 -10.06 -1.53 -13.98
CA GLN A 276 -10.32 -0.27 -13.28
C GLN A 276 -10.37 -0.45 -11.76
N GLY A 277 -10.07 0.60 -11.02
CA GLY A 277 -10.14 0.62 -9.56
C GLY A 277 -9.28 -0.49 -8.94
N PHE A 278 -9.84 -1.22 -7.99
CA PHE A 278 -9.17 -2.33 -7.31
C PHE A 278 -8.98 -3.58 -8.18
N SER A 279 -9.90 -3.84 -9.12
CA SER A 279 -9.99 -5.09 -9.90
C SER A 279 -10.16 -6.34 -9.03
N PHE A 280 -10.89 -6.25 -7.93
CA PHE A 280 -11.16 -7.39 -7.05
C PHE A 280 -11.72 -8.61 -7.79
N PRO A 281 -12.68 -8.51 -8.73
CA PRO A 281 -13.19 -9.67 -9.45
C PRO A 281 -12.08 -10.44 -10.18
N LEU A 282 -11.15 -9.75 -10.85
CA LEU A 282 -10.01 -10.40 -11.53
C LEU A 282 -9.05 -11.05 -10.53
N MET A 283 -8.73 -10.35 -9.45
CA MET A 283 -7.83 -10.87 -8.41
C MET A 283 -8.41 -12.12 -7.74
N LEU A 284 -9.66 -12.07 -7.33
CA LEU A 284 -10.34 -13.22 -6.68
C LEU A 284 -10.51 -14.40 -7.65
N SER A 285 -10.80 -14.13 -8.93
CA SER A 285 -10.87 -15.17 -9.97
C SER A 285 -9.53 -15.89 -10.13
N ALA A 286 -8.41 -15.14 -10.19
CA ALA A 286 -7.07 -15.71 -10.24
C ALA A 286 -6.75 -16.55 -9.00
N MET A 287 -7.10 -16.06 -7.80
CA MET A 287 -6.92 -16.77 -6.54
C MET A 287 -7.80 -18.03 -6.41
N ASN A 288 -8.87 -18.12 -7.21
CA ASN A 288 -9.70 -19.33 -7.34
C ASN A 288 -9.28 -20.21 -8.53
N GLY A 289 -8.13 -19.97 -9.13
CA GLY A 289 -7.54 -20.85 -10.15
C GLY A 289 -7.81 -20.46 -11.60
N ALA A 290 -8.35 -19.26 -11.87
CA ALA A 290 -8.51 -18.78 -13.25
C ALA A 290 -7.24 -18.10 -13.79
N THR A 291 -7.03 -18.24 -15.11
CA THR A 291 -5.87 -17.64 -15.82
C THR A 291 -6.27 -16.54 -16.82
N SER A 292 -7.49 -16.05 -16.74
CA SER A 292 -8.07 -15.12 -17.73
C SER A 292 -7.58 -13.66 -17.64
N GLY A 293 -6.79 -13.32 -16.62
CA GLY A 293 -6.34 -11.96 -16.39
C GLY A 293 -4.90 -11.71 -16.86
N HIS A 294 -4.64 -10.50 -17.35
CA HIS A 294 -3.33 -10.03 -17.82
C HIS A 294 -2.70 -9.10 -16.79
N PHE A 295 -1.65 -9.55 -16.12
CA PHE A 295 -0.98 -8.77 -15.06
C PHE A 295 -0.30 -7.50 -15.61
N GLU A 296 0.22 -7.56 -16.85
CA GLU A 296 0.86 -6.44 -17.55
C GLU A 296 -0.12 -5.30 -17.80
N VAL A 297 -1.40 -5.59 -18.07
CA VAL A 297 -2.44 -4.57 -18.24
C VAL A 297 -2.70 -3.85 -16.91
N LYS A 298 -2.86 -4.61 -15.82
CA LYS A 298 -3.07 -4.02 -14.48
C LYS A 298 -1.87 -3.16 -14.07
N LEU A 299 -0.66 -3.67 -14.27
CA LEU A 299 0.58 -2.95 -14.01
C LEU A 299 0.66 -1.63 -14.79
N LEU A 300 0.38 -1.68 -16.10
CA LEU A 300 0.42 -0.50 -16.98
C LEU A 300 -0.60 0.56 -16.56
N LEU A 301 -1.87 0.18 -16.38
CA LEU A 301 -2.93 1.13 -16.02
C LEU A 301 -2.67 1.77 -14.65
N THR A 302 -2.15 1.00 -13.69
CA THR A 302 -1.77 1.53 -12.37
C THR A 302 -0.58 2.48 -12.49
N ALA A 303 0.46 2.11 -13.24
CA ALA A 303 1.63 2.96 -13.44
C ALA A 303 1.27 4.29 -14.12
N ILE A 304 0.36 4.28 -15.12
CA ILE A 304 -0.15 5.51 -15.74
C ILE A 304 -0.95 6.33 -14.72
N THR A 305 -1.87 5.70 -14.00
CA THR A 305 -2.72 6.38 -13.01
C THR A 305 -1.87 7.12 -11.97
N ILE A 306 -0.98 6.42 -11.30
CA ILE A 306 -0.13 6.99 -10.23
C ILE A 306 0.96 7.89 -10.80
N GLY A 307 1.57 7.49 -11.92
CA GLY A 307 2.67 8.24 -12.55
C GLY A 307 2.25 9.61 -13.09
N THR A 308 1.00 9.76 -13.52
CA THR A 308 0.46 11.04 -14.00
C THR A 308 -0.07 11.94 -12.89
N GLY A 309 -0.22 11.42 -11.67
CA GLY A 309 -0.60 12.23 -10.50
C GLY A 309 -2.02 12.06 -10.00
N PHE A 310 -2.75 11.02 -10.41
CA PHE A 310 -3.94 10.58 -9.69
C PHE A 310 -3.55 10.11 -8.28
N VAL A 311 -4.49 10.21 -7.35
CA VAL A 311 -4.27 9.89 -5.94
C VAL A 311 -4.97 8.59 -5.57
N GLY A 312 -4.30 7.82 -4.73
CA GLY A 312 -4.73 6.52 -4.22
C GLY A 312 -3.52 5.72 -3.75
N GLY A 313 -3.76 4.50 -3.26
CA GLY A 313 -2.69 3.58 -2.85
C GLY A 313 -2.23 2.68 -4.01
N GLU A 314 -1.05 2.12 -3.89
CA GLU A 314 -0.49 1.17 -4.84
C GLU A 314 -0.67 -0.30 -4.40
N VAL A 315 -0.99 -0.56 -3.14
CA VAL A 315 -0.95 -1.91 -2.52
C VAL A 315 -1.92 -2.87 -3.20
N ILE A 316 -3.23 -2.57 -3.23
CA ILE A 316 -4.22 -3.46 -3.87
C ILE A 316 -3.91 -3.68 -5.37
N PRO A 317 -3.60 -2.67 -6.18
CA PRO A 317 -3.17 -2.89 -7.56
C PRO A 317 -1.95 -3.81 -7.69
N LEU A 318 -0.98 -3.73 -6.78
CA LEU A 318 0.18 -4.63 -6.75
C LEU A 318 -0.20 -6.05 -6.31
N LEU A 319 -1.10 -6.20 -5.32
CA LEU A 319 -1.67 -7.50 -4.96
C LEU A 319 -2.38 -8.13 -6.17
N THR A 320 -3.20 -7.35 -6.89
CA THR A 320 -3.89 -7.82 -8.10
C THR A 320 -2.90 -8.21 -9.20
N THR A 321 -1.91 -7.35 -9.49
CA THR A 321 -0.86 -7.64 -10.47
C THR A 321 -0.11 -8.92 -10.11
N GLY A 322 0.24 -9.09 -8.83
CA GLY A 322 0.91 -10.27 -8.34
C GLY A 322 0.06 -11.54 -8.43
N ALA A 323 -1.24 -11.44 -8.11
CA ALA A 323 -2.16 -12.56 -8.24
C ALA A 323 -2.30 -13.03 -9.70
N LEU A 324 -2.48 -12.09 -10.63
CA LEU A 324 -2.56 -12.41 -12.05
C LEU A 324 -1.25 -13.00 -12.60
N ALA A 325 -0.09 -12.42 -12.21
CA ALA A 325 1.22 -12.94 -12.60
C ALA A 325 1.47 -14.34 -12.02
N GLY A 326 1.09 -14.56 -10.77
CA GLY A 326 1.17 -15.87 -10.13
C GLY A 326 0.29 -16.92 -10.81
N ALA A 327 -0.94 -16.58 -11.16
CA ALA A 327 -1.83 -17.47 -11.90
C ALA A 327 -1.22 -17.86 -13.26
N THR A 328 -0.69 -16.90 -14.00
CA THR A 328 -0.01 -17.14 -15.28
C THR A 328 1.21 -18.05 -15.11
N PHE A 329 2.06 -17.78 -14.12
CA PHE A 329 3.24 -18.60 -13.85
C PHE A 329 2.86 -20.00 -13.38
N GLY A 330 1.87 -20.14 -12.47
CA GLY A 330 1.38 -21.44 -11.99
C GLY A 330 0.86 -22.33 -13.11
N SER A 331 0.12 -21.73 -14.06
CA SER A 331 -0.33 -22.43 -15.27
C SER A 331 0.85 -22.89 -16.15
N PHE A 332 1.87 -22.04 -16.30
CA PHE A 332 3.05 -22.33 -17.12
C PHE A 332 3.89 -23.49 -16.55
N VAL A 333 4.04 -23.58 -15.22
CA VAL A 333 4.84 -24.64 -14.57
C VAL A 333 4.02 -25.90 -14.24
N GLY A 334 2.73 -25.93 -14.61
CA GLY A 334 1.81 -27.04 -14.27
C GLY A 334 1.55 -27.16 -12.78
N GLY A 335 1.69 -26.07 -12.01
CA GLY A 335 1.44 -26.01 -10.58
C GLY A 335 -0.01 -25.64 -10.25
N ASN A 336 -0.33 -25.61 -8.94
CA ASN A 336 -1.65 -25.17 -8.49
C ASN A 336 -1.80 -23.65 -8.70
N ILE A 337 -2.62 -23.25 -9.67
CA ILE A 337 -2.82 -21.85 -10.08
C ILE A 337 -3.22 -20.96 -8.91
N ALA A 338 -4.16 -21.43 -8.06
CA ALA A 338 -4.64 -20.68 -6.91
C ALA A 338 -3.51 -20.39 -5.90
N VAL A 339 -2.65 -21.37 -5.63
CA VAL A 339 -1.48 -21.21 -4.75
C VAL A 339 -0.53 -20.14 -5.30
N PHE A 340 -0.16 -20.24 -6.58
CA PHE A 340 0.72 -19.26 -7.20
C PHE A 340 0.12 -17.86 -7.27
N ALA A 341 -1.19 -17.74 -7.52
CA ALA A 341 -1.90 -16.46 -7.50
C ALA A 341 -1.86 -15.81 -6.11
N ILE A 342 -2.16 -16.56 -5.07
CA ILE A 342 -2.16 -16.09 -3.69
C ILE A 342 -0.76 -15.70 -3.25
N VAL A 343 0.24 -16.54 -3.51
CA VAL A 343 1.65 -16.24 -3.21
C VAL A 343 2.14 -15.04 -4.01
N GLY A 344 1.74 -14.95 -5.28
CA GLY A 344 2.12 -13.88 -6.18
C GLY A 344 1.66 -12.50 -5.71
N ALA A 345 0.46 -12.43 -5.15
CA ALA A 345 -0.07 -11.19 -4.60
C ALA A 345 0.91 -10.56 -3.61
N VAL A 346 1.36 -11.29 -2.60
CA VAL A 346 2.26 -10.74 -1.58
C VAL A 346 3.71 -10.63 -2.05
N ALA A 347 4.17 -11.50 -2.97
CA ALA A 347 5.54 -11.47 -3.47
C ALA A 347 5.83 -10.20 -4.31
N VAL A 348 4.94 -9.82 -5.23
CA VAL A 348 5.09 -8.59 -6.01
C VAL A 348 5.03 -7.36 -5.10
N LEU A 349 4.13 -7.36 -4.11
CA LEU A 349 4.07 -6.28 -3.13
C LEU A 349 5.36 -6.17 -2.32
N ALA A 350 5.93 -7.29 -1.85
CA ALA A 350 7.18 -7.32 -1.09
C ALA A 350 8.35 -6.72 -1.86
N GLY A 351 8.45 -7.06 -3.15
CA GLY A 351 9.46 -6.48 -4.04
C GLY A 351 9.27 -4.98 -4.24
N ALA A 352 8.02 -4.51 -4.42
CA ALA A 352 7.72 -3.12 -4.70
C ALA A 352 7.87 -2.21 -3.47
N THR A 353 7.59 -2.72 -2.28
CA THR A 353 7.64 -1.95 -1.01
C THR A 353 8.95 -2.10 -0.25
N ASN A 354 9.78 -3.07 -0.59
CA ASN A 354 10.96 -3.48 0.19
C ASN A 354 10.62 -3.92 1.63
N THR A 355 9.45 -4.55 1.83
CA THR A 355 8.97 -5.00 3.14
C THR A 355 8.60 -6.50 3.12
N PRO A 356 9.59 -7.41 2.95
CA PRO A 356 9.33 -8.84 2.80
C PRO A 356 8.66 -9.48 4.02
N LEU A 357 9.02 -9.06 5.24
CA LEU A 357 8.43 -9.62 6.47
C LEU A 357 6.96 -9.21 6.63
N ALA A 358 6.67 -7.92 6.44
CA ALA A 358 5.29 -7.44 6.50
C ALA A 358 4.42 -8.10 5.43
N CYS A 359 4.93 -8.27 4.20
CA CYS A 359 4.17 -8.89 3.12
C CYS A 359 3.92 -10.39 3.35
N ALA A 360 4.88 -11.12 3.92
CA ALA A 360 4.66 -12.51 4.33
C ALA A 360 3.55 -12.60 5.41
N LEU A 361 3.54 -11.67 6.38
CA LEU A 361 2.49 -11.59 7.39
C LEU A 361 1.14 -11.17 6.79
N ILE A 362 1.10 -10.25 5.80
CA ILE A 362 -0.12 -9.95 5.03
C ILE A 362 -0.68 -11.24 4.41
N GLY A 363 0.18 -12.08 3.83
CA GLY A 363 -0.22 -13.37 3.29
C GLY A 363 -0.86 -14.28 4.34
N ILE A 364 -0.25 -14.38 5.51
CA ILE A 364 -0.77 -15.19 6.62
C ILE A 364 -2.12 -14.68 7.13
N GLU A 365 -2.26 -13.36 7.33
CA GLU A 365 -3.50 -12.78 7.86
C GLU A 365 -4.65 -12.78 6.85
N LEU A 366 -4.38 -12.59 5.54
CA LEU A 366 -5.42 -12.55 4.51
C LEU A 366 -5.78 -13.94 3.98
N PHE A 367 -4.80 -14.82 3.79
CA PHE A 367 -4.96 -16.07 3.05
C PHE A 367 -4.74 -17.33 3.89
N GLY A 368 -4.44 -17.17 5.18
CA GLY A 368 -4.26 -18.28 6.13
C GLY A 368 -2.84 -18.74 6.34
N GLY A 369 -2.60 -19.30 7.52
CA GLY A 369 -1.26 -19.72 7.99
C GLY A 369 -0.68 -20.93 7.24
N GLY A 370 -1.49 -21.72 6.52
CA GLY A 370 -1.02 -22.86 5.74
C GLY A 370 0.02 -22.51 4.67
N GLY A 371 0.00 -21.26 4.18
CA GLY A 371 0.96 -20.74 3.20
C GLY A 371 2.20 -20.06 3.77
N ALA A 372 2.42 -20.03 5.08
CA ALA A 372 3.45 -19.21 5.72
C ALA A 372 4.86 -19.39 5.12
N MET A 373 5.28 -20.65 4.89
CA MET A 373 6.58 -20.92 4.25
C MET A 373 6.65 -20.44 2.81
N LEU A 374 5.57 -20.60 2.04
CA LEU A 374 5.50 -20.18 0.65
C LEU A 374 5.58 -18.64 0.56
N PHE A 375 4.85 -17.94 1.41
CA PHE A 375 4.89 -16.48 1.51
C PHE A 375 6.27 -15.98 1.87
N ALA A 376 6.91 -16.56 2.90
CA ALA A 376 8.25 -16.17 3.34
C ALA A 376 9.27 -16.34 2.20
N VAL A 377 9.31 -17.50 1.56
CA VAL A 377 10.26 -17.80 0.47
C VAL A 377 10.06 -16.86 -0.71
N ALA A 378 8.81 -16.70 -1.17
CA ALA A 378 8.51 -15.85 -2.32
C ALA A 378 8.79 -14.36 -2.05
N CYS A 379 8.41 -13.85 -0.87
CA CYS A 379 8.64 -12.45 -0.50
C CYS A 379 10.13 -12.14 -0.37
N VAL A 380 10.93 -13.03 0.23
CA VAL A 380 12.38 -12.86 0.34
C VAL A 380 13.04 -12.93 -1.05
N ALA A 381 12.66 -13.87 -1.90
CA ALA A 381 13.17 -13.96 -3.27
C ALA A 381 12.82 -12.70 -4.09
N ALA A 382 11.58 -12.20 -3.98
CA ALA A 382 11.16 -10.98 -4.66
C ALA A 382 11.92 -9.74 -4.15
N TYR A 383 12.10 -9.63 -2.84
CA TYR A 383 12.92 -8.57 -2.25
C TYR A 383 14.36 -8.59 -2.78
N ALA A 384 14.97 -9.77 -2.97
CA ALA A 384 16.34 -9.88 -3.46
C ALA A 384 16.51 -9.33 -4.89
N THR A 385 15.52 -9.49 -5.77
CA THR A 385 15.61 -9.10 -7.18
C THR A 385 15.00 -7.74 -7.53
N SER A 386 14.19 -7.15 -6.62
CA SER A 386 13.50 -5.88 -6.90
C SER A 386 14.39 -4.63 -6.87
N GLY A 387 15.68 -4.77 -6.51
CA GLY A 387 16.58 -3.62 -6.35
C GLY A 387 16.31 -2.85 -5.04
N HIS A 388 17.02 -1.73 -4.85
CA HIS A 388 16.91 -0.93 -3.61
C HIS A 388 15.79 0.12 -3.68
N THR A 389 15.38 0.52 -4.87
CA THR A 389 14.36 1.56 -5.08
C THR A 389 12.98 0.92 -5.16
N GLY A 390 12.14 1.18 -4.17
CA GLY A 390 10.74 0.77 -4.14
C GLY A 390 9.78 1.91 -4.54
N ILE A 391 8.48 1.69 -4.33
CA ILE A 391 7.44 2.73 -4.48
C ILE A 391 7.64 3.85 -3.44
N TYR A 392 8.27 3.55 -2.32
CA TYR A 392 8.63 4.50 -1.27
C TYR A 392 10.09 4.93 -1.41
N HIS A 393 10.37 5.86 -2.31
CA HIS A 393 11.75 6.34 -2.58
C HIS A 393 12.35 7.18 -1.45
N ALA A 394 11.55 7.58 -0.46
CA ALA A 394 12.04 8.19 0.77
C ALA A 394 12.58 7.17 1.80
N GLN A 395 12.47 5.86 1.52
CA GLN A 395 13.12 4.83 2.34
C GLN A 395 14.63 5.06 2.37
N LYS A 396 15.20 5.09 3.58
CA LYS A 396 16.66 5.10 3.72
C LYS A 396 17.21 3.66 3.61
N VAL A 397 18.29 3.49 2.87
CA VAL A 397 18.99 2.20 2.77
C VAL A 397 20.05 2.15 3.86
N SER A 398 19.93 1.25 4.84
CA SER A 398 20.92 1.05 5.91
C SER A 398 21.89 -0.09 5.61
N ALA A 399 21.45 -1.08 4.83
CA ALA A 399 22.29 -2.16 4.34
C ALA A 399 21.92 -2.42 2.88
N HIS A 400 22.92 -2.49 2.02
CA HIS A 400 22.72 -2.92 0.65
C HIS A 400 22.30 -4.39 0.62
N LYS A 401 21.37 -4.75 -0.28
CA LYS A 401 20.95 -6.14 -0.49
C LYS A 401 22.12 -7.04 -0.92
N SER A 402 23.21 -6.45 -1.43
CA SER A 402 24.49 -7.10 -1.75
C SER A 402 25.40 -7.34 -0.52
N GLY A 403 24.98 -6.96 0.68
CA GLY A 403 25.76 -7.17 1.90
C GLY A 403 26.71 -6.02 2.28
N GLU A 404 26.82 -4.96 1.49
CA GLU A 404 27.59 -3.78 1.86
C GLU A 404 26.79 -2.91 2.84
N VAL A 405 27.40 -2.60 3.99
CA VAL A 405 26.81 -1.70 4.99
C VAL A 405 27.15 -0.27 4.60
N THR A 406 26.14 0.55 4.34
CA THR A 406 26.32 2.00 4.18
C THR A 406 26.52 2.64 5.55
N SER A 407 27.70 3.19 5.78
CA SER A 407 28.07 3.95 7.00
C SER A 407 27.21 5.20 7.20
#